data_978b26fb9df2da49063f0fe23e8c42b7
#
_entry.id   978b26fb9df2da49063f0fe23e8c42b7
#
_cell.length_a   1.000
_cell.length_b   1.000
_cell.length_c   1.000
_cell.angle_alpha   90.00
_cell.angle_beta   90.00
_cell.angle_gamma   90.00
#
_symmetry.space_group_name_H-M   'P 1'
#
loop_
_entity.id
_entity.type
_entity.pdbx_description
1 polymer ?
#
loop_
_entity_poly.entity_id
_entity_poly.type
_entity_poly.pdbx_seq_one_letter_code
_entity_poly.pdbx_strand_id
1 'polypeptide(L)'
;KVATQATEESGEETPLNIQLSKLAKFIEKVGFTIAILTFIIFTGKDLYQYLSVTSINGWHEWMHIARIVLKYFMMAVTLIVVAVPEGLPMSVTLSLALNMRRMLKTNNLVRKMHACETMGAITVICTDKTGTLTQNLMQVHEAQVDETKMDLISEGISANSTAFLEEAEEGKKPAGVGNPTEVALLLWLNEQGKHYHELRENAKVINQLTFSTERKYMATLVQSPIQGKKVLYIKGAPEIVMGKCTGLSTETSARLNENLLAFQNKAMRTLGIAYKFIDENASNDCAELVGEGGLTFLG
;
A
#
# COMPACT_ATOMS: atom_id res chain seq x y z
N LYS A 1 -10.28 15.12 8.93
CA LYS A 1 -9.78 14.38 10.13
C LYS A 1 -8.48 13.63 9.85
N VAL A 2 -8.40 12.77 8.82
CA VAL A 2 -7.17 12.02 8.49
C VAL A 2 -6.03 12.95 8.07
N ALA A 3 -6.30 13.96 7.26
CA ALA A 3 -5.29 14.93 6.83
C ALA A 3 -4.77 15.81 7.99
N THR A 4 -5.60 16.10 8.99
CA THR A 4 -5.21 16.89 10.17
C THR A 4 -4.30 16.08 11.10
N GLN A 5 -4.58 14.78 11.28
CA GLN A 5 -3.74 13.89 12.08
C GLN A 5 -2.38 13.59 11.40
N ALA A 6 -2.33 13.60 10.06
CA ALA A 6 -1.09 13.41 9.31
C ALA A 6 -0.15 14.63 9.37
N THR A 7 -0.64 15.80 9.82
CA THR A 7 0.15 17.02 9.96
C THR A 7 0.56 17.32 11.41
N GLU A 8 0.07 16.58 12.40
CA GLU A 8 0.56 16.67 13.76
C GLU A 8 2.02 16.20 13.80
N GLU A 9 2.91 17.12 14.16
CA GLU A 9 4.30 16.79 14.45
C GLU A 9 4.33 15.92 15.70
N SER A 10 4.57 14.63 15.54
CA SER A 10 4.99 13.81 16.64
C SER A 10 6.37 14.34 17.06
N GLY A 11 6.44 15.04 18.18
CA GLY A 11 7.70 15.53 18.77
C GLY A 11 8.56 14.41 19.36
N GLU A 12 8.39 13.18 18.92
CA GLU A 12 9.16 12.02 19.35
C GLU A 12 10.55 12.07 18.71
N GLU A 13 11.58 12.04 19.58
CA GLU A 13 12.96 11.95 19.15
C GLU A 13 13.21 10.60 18.47
N THR A 14 13.95 10.63 17.36
CA THR A 14 14.29 9.39 16.64
C THR A 14 15.28 8.53 17.46
N PRO A 15 15.26 7.19 17.29
CA PRO A 15 16.18 6.28 18.01
C PRO A 15 17.65 6.65 17.83
N LEU A 16 18.06 7.10 16.64
CA LEU A 16 19.41 7.54 16.35
C LEU A 16 19.76 8.82 17.14
N ASN A 17 18.83 9.79 17.17
CA ASN A 17 19.04 11.05 17.90
C ASN A 17 19.23 10.78 19.40
N ILE A 18 18.46 9.87 19.97
CA ILE A 18 18.62 9.42 21.37
C ILE A 18 20.00 8.79 21.59
N GLN A 19 20.45 7.91 20.70
CA GLN A 19 21.76 7.25 20.81
C GLN A 19 22.90 8.26 20.66
N LEU A 20 22.80 9.19 19.69
CA LEU A 20 23.81 10.24 19.49
C LEU A 20 23.88 11.20 20.67
N SER A 21 22.74 11.58 21.24
CA SER A 21 22.69 12.41 22.44
C SER A 21 23.35 11.72 23.64
N LYS A 22 23.12 10.41 23.83
CA LYS A 22 23.80 9.62 24.86
C LYS A 22 25.30 9.56 24.64
N LEU A 23 25.74 9.36 23.38
CA LEU A 23 27.16 9.34 23.03
C LEU A 23 27.82 10.71 23.26
N ALA A 24 27.17 11.80 22.84
CA ALA A 24 27.68 13.14 23.06
C ALA A 24 27.85 13.45 24.57
N LYS A 25 26.84 13.16 25.39
CA LYS A 25 26.92 13.31 26.85
C LYS A 25 28.02 12.45 27.48
N PHE A 26 28.29 11.26 26.95
CA PHE A 26 29.38 10.43 27.41
C PHE A 26 30.74 11.06 27.08
N ILE A 27 30.92 11.53 25.85
CA ILE A 27 32.15 12.20 25.41
C ILE A 27 32.41 13.48 26.21
N GLU A 28 31.38 14.31 26.42
CA GLU A 28 31.43 15.51 27.25
C GLU A 28 31.88 15.18 28.68
N LYS A 29 31.31 14.15 29.28
CA LYS A 29 31.64 13.72 30.65
C LYS A 29 33.11 13.26 30.74
N VAL A 30 33.57 12.48 29.76
CA VAL A 30 34.97 12.01 29.69
C VAL A 30 35.91 13.20 29.47
N GLY A 31 35.61 14.09 28.52
CA GLY A 31 36.37 15.28 28.23
C GLY A 31 36.48 16.22 29.44
N PHE A 32 35.39 16.45 30.13
CA PHE A 32 35.37 17.27 31.35
C PHE A 32 36.20 16.65 32.47
N THR A 33 36.13 15.34 32.66
CA THR A 33 36.94 14.61 33.64
C THR A 33 38.43 14.73 33.35
N ILE A 34 38.82 14.54 32.09
CA ILE A 34 40.23 14.68 31.65
C ILE A 34 40.73 16.11 31.84
N ALA A 35 39.91 17.11 31.50
CA ALA A 35 40.26 18.52 31.65
C ALA A 35 40.48 18.90 33.11
N ILE A 36 39.63 18.44 34.04
CA ILE A 36 39.82 18.64 35.49
C ILE A 36 41.10 17.96 35.99
N LEU A 37 41.30 16.70 35.63
CA LEU A 37 42.50 15.97 36.03
C LEU A 37 43.79 16.64 35.51
N THR A 38 43.80 17.07 34.24
CA THR A 38 44.87 17.80 33.63
C THR A 38 45.14 19.11 34.37
N PHE A 39 44.11 19.87 34.67
CA PHE A 39 44.22 21.12 35.44
C PHE A 39 44.84 20.89 36.80
N ILE A 40 44.34 19.91 37.57
CA ILE A 40 44.82 19.62 38.94
C ILE A 40 46.27 19.15 38.92
N ILE A 41 46.61 18.18 38.03
CA ILE A 41 47.93 17.57 37.96
C ILE A 41 48.99 18.62 37.56
N PHE A 42 48.73 19.36 36.47
CA PHE A 42 49.74 20.30 35.97
C PHE A 42 49.84 21.55 36.86
N THR A 43 48.72 22.09 37.34
CA THR A 43 48.73 23.19 38.30
C THR A 43 49.45 22.78 39.59
N GLY A 44 49.13 21.60 40.13
CA GLY A 44 49.73 21.08 41.36
C GLY A 44 51.25 20.85 41.20
N LYS A 45 51.66 20.27 40.06
CA LYS A 45 53.09 20.03 39.78
C LYS A 45 53.87 21.35 39.72
N ASP A 46 53.46 22.30 38.91
CA ASP A 46 54.15 23.55 38.72
C ASP A 46 54.10 24.42 39.99
N LEU A 47 53.01 24.38 40.70
CA LEU A 47 52.86 25.10 41.97
C LEU A 47 53.75 24.48 43.05
N TYR A 48 53.82 23.16 43.16
CA TYR A 48 54.72 22.47 44.09
C TYR A 48 56.21 22.78 43.78
N GLN A 49 56.61 22.74 42.51
CA GLN A 49 57.96 23.09 42.08
C GLN A 49 58.29 24.56 42.38
N TYR A 50 57.39 25.47 42.18
CA TYR A 50 57.58 26.91 42.46
C TYR A 50 57.69 27.17 43.97
N LEU A 51 56.82 26.58 44.78
CA LEU A 51 56.80 26.76 46.23
C LEU A 51 58.00 26.10 46.94
N SER A 52 58.59 25.04 46.36
CA SER A 52 59.77 24.37 46.91
C SER A 52 61.03 25.19 46.76
N VAL A 53 61.10 26.17 45.86
CA VAL A 53 62.27 26.98 45.55
C VAL A 53 62.10 28.42 46.06
N THR A 54 60.89 28.94 46.14
CA THR A 54 60.66 30.37 46.41
C THR A 54 59.75 30.56 47.63
N SER A 55 60.16 31.42 48.58
CA SER A 55 59.31 31.88 49.73
C SER A 55 58.37 32.98 49.23
N ILE A 56 57.06 32.88 49.60
CA ILE A 56 56.02 33.86 49.21
C ILE A 56 56.15 35.10 50.11
N ASN A 57 56.80 36.15 49.63
CA ASN A 57 57.01 37.36 50.40
C ASN A 57 56.58 38.67 49.73
N GLY A 58 55.96 38.63 48.56
CA GLY A 58 55.57 39.83 47.86
C GLY A 58 54.46 39.68 46.84
N TRP A 59 54.03 40.81 46.22
CA TRP A 59 53.02 40.83 45.17
C TRP A 59 53.42 40.14 43.89
N HIS A 60 54.70 40.08 43.58
CA HIS A 60 55.20 39.46 42.38
C HIS A 60 55.03 37.90 42.39
N GLU A 61 55.17 37.29 43.55
CA GLU A 61 54.97 35.84 43.73
C GLU A 61 53.49 35.46 43.51
N TRP A 62 52.56 36.23 44.03
CA TRP A 62 51.14 36.02 43.80
C TRP A 62 50.76 36.17 42.33
N MET A 63 51.34 37.17 41.64
CA MET A 63 51.11 37.28 40.19
C MET A 63 51.69 36.10 39.40
N HIS A 64 52.76 35.52 39.82
CA HIS A 64 53.33 34.32 39.16
C HIS A 64 52.44 33.09 39.38
N ILE A 65 51.97 32.87 40.60
CA ILE A 65 50.98 31.84 40.91
C ILE A 65 49.70 32.00 40.06
N ALA A 66 49.15 33.21 40.02
CA ALA A 66 47.96 33.51 39.20
C ALA A 66 48.19 33.19 37.72
N ARG A 67 49.38 33.48 37.20
CA ARG A 67 49.75 33.17 35.80
C ARG A 67 49.82 31.66 35.55
N ILE A 68 50.35 30.85 36.47
CA ILE A 68 50.37 29.40 36.40
C ILE A 68 48.96 28.85 36.37
N VAL A 69 48.13 29.25 37.31
CA VAL A 69 46.72 28.83 37.39
C VAL A 69 45.94 29.22 36.14
N LEU A 70 46.09 30.44 35.67
CA LEU A 70 45.40 30.95 34.47
C LEU A 70 45.83 30.14 33.22
N LYS A 71 47.13 29.85 33.07
CA LYS A 71 47.67 29.06 31.96
C LYS A 71 46.99 27.69 31.88
N TYR A 72 46.94 26.94 32.98
CA TYR A 72 46.33 25.60 32.99
C TYR A 72 44.82 25.62 32.99
N PHE A 73 44.20 26.67 33.51
CA PHE A 73 42.78 26.94 33.36
C PHE A 73 42.39 27.11 31.88
N MET A 74 43.13 27.98 31.16
CA MET A 74 42.90 28.15 29.72
C MET A 74 43.10 26.85 28.93
N MET A 75 44.08 26.03 29.32
CA MET A 75 44.33 24.72 28.73
C MET A 75 43.17 23.76 28.98
N ALA A 76 42.62 23.72 30.20
CA ALA A 76 41.47 22.91 30.55
C ALA A 76 40.21 23.35 29.81
N VAL A 77 39.96 24.64 29.68
CA VAL A 77 38.85 25.19 28.90
C VAL A 77 38.98 24.77 27.42
N THR A 78 40.19 24.88 26.86
CA THR A 78 40.44 24.44 25.48
C THR A 78 40.12 22.95 25.28
N LEU A 79 40.52 22.08 26.23
CA LEU A 79 40.22 20.66 26.20
C LEU A 79 38.72 20.37 26.25
N ILE A 80 37.98 21.11 27.08
CA ILE A 80 36.50 20.98 27.15
C ILE A 80 35.88 21.38 25.83
N VAL A 81 36.27 22.51 25.25
CA VAL A 81 35.68 22.99 23.97
C VAL A 81 35.97 22.00 22.84
N VAL A 82 37.21 21.47 22.74
CA VAL A 82 37.55 20.47 21.71
C VAL A 82 36.86 19.14 21.92
N ALA A 83 36.51 18.79 23.17
CA ALA A 83 35.80 17.54 23.47
C ALA A 83 34.33 17.54 23.04
N VAL A 84 33.72 18.71 22.81
CA VAL A 84 32.34 18.80 22.35
C VAL A 84 32.24 18.44 20.86
N PRO A 85 31.50 17.36 20.49
CA PRO A 85 31.43 16.91 19.10
C PRO A 85 30.45 17.72 18.28
N GLU A 86 30.72 18.98 18.00
CA GLU A 86 29.82 19.91 17.28
C GLU A 86 29.50 19.44 15.84
N GLY A 87 30.40 18.73 15.19
CA GLY A 87 30.23 18.21 13.83
C GLY A 87 29.28 17.04 13.69
N LEU A 88 28.92 16.37 14.79
CA LEU A 88 28.15 15.13 14.76
C LEU A 88 26.68 15.35 14.34
N PRO A 89 25.92 16.30 14.88
CA PRO A 89 24.56 16.59 14.41
C PRO A 89 24.54 17.06 12.96
N MET A 90 25.52 17.86 12.54
CA MET A 90 25.62 18.36 11.17
C MET A 90 25.88 17.24 10.16
N SER A 91 26.76 16.29 10.47
CA SER A 91 27.07 15.16 9.59
C SER A 91 25.86 14.24 9.39
N VAL A 92 25.07 14.00 10.44
CA VAL A 92 23.82 13.22 10.37
C VAL A 92 22.80 13.93 9.50
N THR A 93 22.57 15.23 9.72
CA THR A 93 21.63 16.02 8.92
C THR A 93 22.00 16.02 7.45
N LEU A 94 23.28 16.16 7.12
CA LEU A 94 23.78 16.09 5.74
C LEU A 94 23.56 14.69 5.13
N SER A 95 23.83 13.63 5.88
CA SER A 95 23.60 12.26 5.44
C SER A 95 22.12 11.99 5.15
N LEU A 96 21.22 12.44 6.03
CA LEU A 96 19.77 12.32 5.82
C LEU A 96 19.30 13.11 4.60
N ALA A 97 19.83 14.30 4.39
CA ALA A 97 19.51 15.12 3.19
C ALA A 97 19.94 14.43 1.89
N LEU A 98 21.14 13.83 1.88
CA LEU A 98 21.63 13.07 0.73
C LEU A 98 20.78 11.81 0.46
N ASN A 99 20.38 11.10 1.51
CA ASN A 99 19.51 9.94 1.39
C ASN A 99 18.11 10.32 0.85
N MET A 100 17.52 11.41 1.35
CA MET A 100 16.26 11.95 0.83
C MET A 100 16.35 12.27 -0.68
N ARG A 101 17.47 12.87 -1.12
CA ARG A 101 17.72 13.14 -2.54
C ARG A 101 17.83 11.86 -3.38
N ARG A 102 18.40 10.78 -2.83
CA ARG A 102 18.45 9.48 -3.50
C ARG A 102 17.06 8.85 -3.61
N MET A 103 16.25 8.94 -2.56
CA MET A 103 14.88 8.42 -2.55
C MET A 103 13.97 9.14 -3.55
N LEU A 104 14.14 10.45 -3.72
CA LEU A 104 13.45 11.20 -4.78
C LEU A 104 13.74 10.68 -6.18
N LYS A 105 14.96 10.24 -6.47
CA LYS A 105 15.32 9.66 -7.78
C LYS A 105 14.64 8.32 -8.05
N THR A 106 14.18 7.62 -7.03
CA THR A 106 13.43 6.36 -7.12
C THR A 106 11.92 6.57 -6.95
N ASN A 107 11.42 7.79 -7.23
CA ASN A 107 10.01 8.19 -7.11
C ASN A 107 9.42 8.06 -5.70
N ASN A 108 10.27 8.04 -4.66
CA ASN A 108 9.82 8.07 -3.27
C ASN A 108 9.86 9.49 -2.73
N LEU A 109 8.69 10.11 -2.57
CA LEU A 109 8.58 11.46 -2.01
C LEU A 109 8.65 11.42 -0.48
N VAL A 110 9.77 11.85 0.07
CA VAL A 110 9.96 12.00 1.52
C VAL A 110 9.65 13.44 1.91
N ARG A 111 8.68 13.65 2.79
CA ARG A 111 8.25 14.98 3.26
C ARG A 111 8.97 15.42 4.54
N LYS A 112 9.38 14.48 5.38
CA LYS A 112 10.11 14.73 6.64
C LYS A 112 11.44 13.99 6.61
N MET A 113 12.54 14.70 6.88
CA MET A 113 13.89 14.14 6.81
C MET A 113 14.12 12.98 7.78
N HIS A 114 13.54 13.08 8.99
CA HIS A 114 13.61 12.02 10.01
C HIS A 114 12.87 10.73 9.63
N ALA A 115 11.94 10.79 8.66
CA ALA A 115 11.24 9.60 8.18
C ALA A 115 12.20 8.59 7.53
N CYS A 116 13.28 9.06 6.87
CA CYS A 116 14.29 8.17 6.28
C CYS A 116 15.02 7.34 7.35
N GLU A 117 15.27 7.92 8.51
CA GLU A 117 15.89 7.26 9.65
C GLU A 117 14.95 6.23 10.27
N THR A 118 13.71 6.63 10.54
CA THR A 118 12.69 5.74 11.11
C THR A 118 12.45 4.53 10.22
N MET A 119 12.41 4.73 8.88
CA MET A 119 12.27 3.62 7.92
C MET A 119 13.44 2.63 7.98
N GLY A 120 14.65 3.08 8.27
CA GLY A 120 15.83 2.21 8.43
C GLY A 120 15.82 1.37 9.72
N ALA A 121 15.02 1.74 10.72
CA ALA A 121 14.95 1.10 12.03
C ALA A 121 13.65 0.30 12.26
N ILE A 122 12.79 0.16 11.25
CA ILE A 122 11.54 -0.57 11.38
C ILE A 122 11.78 -2.06 11.55
N THR A 123 10.99 -2.68 12.43
CA THR A 123 10.97 -4.14 12.67
C THR A 123 9.68 -4.79 12.21
N VAL A 124 8.62 -4.00 12.00
CA VAL A 124 7.29 -4.46 11.58
C VAL A 124 6.78 -3.58 10.45
N ILE A 125 6.33 -4.21 9.38
CA ILE A 125 5.70 -3.52 8.23
C ILE A 125 4.24 -3.93 8.18
N CYS A 126 3.33 -2.97 8.37
CA CYS A 126 1.90 -3.15 8.15
C CYS A 126 1.55 -2.62 6.76
N THR A 127 1.03 -3.48 5.91
CA THR A 127 0.65 -3.10 4.54
C THR A 127 -0.75 -3.59 4.21
N ASP A 128 -1.46 -2.83 3.39
CA ASP A 128 -2.69 -3.30 2.77
C ASP A 128 -2.35 -4.27 1.62
N LYS A 129 -3.26 -5.18 1.30
CA LYS A 129 -3.09 -6.16 0.23
C LYS A 129 -3.34 -5.52 -1.14
N THR A 130 -4.50 -4.90 -1.29
CA THR A 130 -5.04 -4.51 -2.60
C THR A 130 -4.45 -3.17 -3.07
N GLY A 131 -3.80 -3.15 -4.24
CA GLY A 131 -3.16 -1.96 -4.78
C GLY A 131 -1.79 -1.62 -4.18
N THR A 132 -1.34 -2.37 -3.16
CA THR A 132 -0.01 -2.23 -2.55
C THR A 132 0.85 -3.47 -2.81
N LEU A 133 0.39 -4.64 -2.41
CA LEU A 133 1.05 -5.91 -2.71
C LEU A 133 0.58 -6.51 -4.05
N THR A 134 -0.56 -6.06 -4.55
CA THR A 134 -1.13 -6.45 -5.82
C THR A 134 -1.33 -5.23 -6.70
N GLN A 135 -1.41 -5.44 -8.00
CA GLN A 135 -1.64 -4.36 -8.97
C GLN A 135 -3.11 -3.89 -9.00
N ASN A 136 -3.99 -4.47 -8.19
CA ASN A 136 -5.45 -4.26 -8.23
C ASN A 136 -6.04 -4.47 -9.63
N LEU A 137 -5.41 -5.32 -10.44
CA LEU A 137 -5.81 -5.67 -11.78
C LEU A 137 -6.31 -7.10 -11.79
N MET A 138 -7.60 -7.27 -12.07
CA MET A 138 -8.22 -8.59 -12.26
C MET A 138 -8.10 -9.00 -13.73
N GLN A 139 -7.84 -10.27 -13.96
CA GLN A 139 -7.81 -10.88 -15.31
C GLN A 139 -8.52 -12.23 -15.26
N VAL A 140 -9.18 -12.61 -16.36
CA VAL A 140 -9.72 -13.95 -16.50
C VAL A 140 -8.55 -14.90 -16.71
N HIS A 141 -8.37 -15.84 -15.79
CA HIS A 141 -7.33 -16.86 -15.88
C HIS A 141 -7.79 -18.06 -16.72
N GLU A 142 -9.02 -18.48 -16.50
CA GLU A 142 -9.63 -19.61 -17.20
C GLU A 142 -11.14 -19.39 -17.32
N ALA A 143 -11.71 -19.74 -18.46
CA ALA A 143 -13.14 -19.70 -18.72
C ALA A 143 -13.62 -21.09 -19.17
N GLN A 144 -14.45 -21.72 -18.35
CA GLN A 144 -15.10 -22.99 -18.66
C GLN A 144 -16.54 -22.69 -19.11
N VAL A 145 -16.71 -22.33 -20.36
CA VAL A 145 -17.98 -21.89 -20.95
C VAL A 145 -18.41 -22.76 -22.10
N ASP A 146 -19.70 -22.76 -22.38
CA ASP A 146 -20.27 -23.44 -23.55
C ASP A 146 -20.00 -22.60 -24.83
N GLU A 147 -18.96 -22.94 -25.55
CA GLU A 147 -18.51 -22.25 -26.78
C GLU A 147 -19.62 -22.16 -27.83
N THR A 148 -20.58 -23.09 -27.85
CA THR A 148 -21.71 -23.08 -28.79
C THR A 148 -22.69 -21.92 -28.50
N LYS A 149 -22.63 -21.38 -27.31
CA LYS A 149 -23.47 -20.26 -26.82
C LYS A 149 -22.70 -18.97 -26.60
N MET A 150 -21.54 -18.80 -27.27
CA MET A 150 -20.68 -17.64 -27.08
C MET A 150 -21.38 -16.30 -27.33
N ASP A 151 -22.35 -16.26 -28.23
CA ASP A 151 -23.12 -15.02 -28.48
C ASP A 151 -23.99 -14.63 -27.28
N LEU A 152 -24.64 -15.60 -26.62
CA LEU A 152 -25.39 -15.38 -25.38
C LEU A 152 -24.47 -14.95 -24.22
N ILE A 153 -23.30 -15.59 -24.13
CA ILE A 153 -22.28 -15.26 -23.11
C ILE A 153 -21.78 -13.84 -23.31
N SER A 154 -21.45 -13.47 -24.55
CA SER A 154 -20.93 -12.16 -24.90
C SER A 154 -21.94 -11.04 -24.63
N GLU A 155 -23.21 -11.26 -25.05
CA GLU A 155 -24.31 -10.33 -24.78
C GLU A 155 -24.56 -10.22 -23.26
N GLY A 156 -24.59 -11.38 -22.56
CA GLY A 156 -24.82 -11.42 -21.12
C GLY A 156 -23.74 -10.72 -20.32
N ILE A 157 -22.45 -10.90 -20.66
CA ILE A 157 -21.35 -10.18 -20.01
C ILE A 157 -21.43 -8.68 -20.30
N SER A 158 -21.74 -8.31 -21.56
CA SER A 158 -21.78 -6.91 -21.97
C SER A 158 -22.95 -6.15 -21.35
N ALA A 159 -24.17 -6.71 -21.41
CA ALA A 159 -25.38 -6.07 -20.92
C ALA A 159 -25.51 -6.13 -19.38
N ASN A 160 -25.10 -7.26 -18.76
CA ASN A 160 -25.14 -7.45 -17.32
C ASN A 160 -23.85 -6.96 -16.66
N SER A 161 -23.45 -5.71 -16.91
CA SER A 161 -22.26 -5.06 -16.36
C SER A 161 -22.46 -3.56 -16.19
N THR A 162 -21.90 -3.00 -15.12
CA THR A 162 -21.85 -1.56 -14.85
C THR A 162 -20.50 -0.95 -15.19
N ALA A 163 -19.49 -1.78 -15.43
CA ALA A 163 -18.14 -1.34 -15.80
C ALA A 163 -18.06 -0.95 -17.29
N PHE A 164 -17.03 -0.18 -17.63
CA PHE A 164 -16.68 0.16 -19.01
C PHE A 164 -15.16 0.21 -19.20
N LEU A 165 -14.72 0.10 -20.44
CA LEU A 165 -13.30 0.25 -20.82
C LEU A 165 -13.12 1.62 -21.46
N GLU A 166 -12.06 2.30 -21.08
CA GLU A 166 -11.62 3.53 -21.76
C GLU A 166 -10.98 3.18 -23.10
N GLU A 167 -10.97 4.17 -24.02
CA GLU A 167 -10.28 3.99 -25.29
C GLU A 167 -8.79 3.74 -25.04
N ALA A 168 -8.26 2.69 -25.65
CA ALA A 168 -6.86 2.34 -25.50
C ALA A 168 -5.97 3.29 -26.32
N GLU A 169 -4.94 3.83 -25.71
CA GLU A 169 -3.83 4.43 -26.46
C GLU A 169 -3.15 3.34 -27.32
N GLU A 170 -2.68 3.72 -28.51
CA GLU A 170 -2.00 2.78 -29.42
C GLU A 170 -0.92 1.95 -28.70
N GLY A 171 -1.08 0.62 -28.69
CA GLY A 171 -0.13 -0.30 -28.08
C GLY A 171 -0.31 -0.58 -26.56
N LYS A 172 -1.30 0.02 -25.90
CA LYS A 172 -1.63 -0.27 -24.49
C LYS A 172 -2.94 -1.03 -24.37
N LYS A 173 -3.06 -1.85 -23.32
CA LYS A 173 -4.36 -2.44 -22.97
C LYS A 173 -5.31 -1.34 -22.48
N PRO A 174 -6.62 -1.41 -22.84
CA PRO A 174 -7.59 -0.43 -22.36
C PRO A 174 -7.67 -0.43 -20.84
N ALA A 175 -7.73 0.75 -20.25
CA ALA A 175 -8.01 0.91 -18.84
C ALA A 175 -9.50 0.67 -18.58
N GLY A 176 -9.82 0.05 -17.43
CA GLY A 176 -11.20 -0.23 -17.07
C GLY A 176 -11.65 0.63 -15.90
N VAL A 177 -12.89 1.11 -15.97
CA VAL A 177 -13.53 1.88 -14.90
C VAL A 177 -14.73 1.10 -14.37
N GLY A 178 -14.80 0.95 -13.05
CA GLY A 178 -15.86 0.22 -12.36
C GLY A 178 -15.38 -0.96 -11.54
N ASN A 179 -16.23 -1.96 -11.36
CA ASN A 179 -15.87 -3.15 -10.58
C ASN A 179 -14.77 -3.95 -11.28
N PRO A 180 -13.63 -4.24 -10.60
CA PRO A 180 -12.50 -4.94 -11.23
C PRO A 180 -12.86 -6.31 -11.84
N THR A 181 -13.82 -7.03 -11.27
CA THR A 181 -14.30 -8.31 -11.80
C THR A 181 -15.04 -8.12 -13.12
N GLU A 182 -15.87 -7.08 -13.23
CA GLU A 182 -16.59 -6.76 -14.47
C GLU A 182 -15.62 -6.27 -15.56
N VAL A 183 -14.68 -5.42 -15.18
CA VAL A 183 -13.60 -4.98 -16.09
C VAL A 183 -12.83 -6.17 -16.66
N ALA A 184 -12.48 -7.15 -15.83
CA ALA A 184 -11.79 -8.37 -16.28
C ALA A 184 -12.58 -9.15 -17.32
N LEU A 185 -13.90 -9.25 -17.15
CA LEU A 185 -14.76 -9.92 -18.13
C LEU A 185 -14.86 -9.15 -19.45
N LEU A 186 -14.95 -7.82 -19.40
CA LEU A 186 -14.97 -6.98 -20.60
C LEU A 186 -13.65 -7.04 -21.37
N LEU A 187 -12.51 -7.06 -20.65
CA LEU A 187 -11.19 -7.23 -21.26
C LEU A 187 -11.06 -8.62 -21.94
N TRP A 188 -11.56 -9.65 -21.26
CA TRP A 188 -11.57 -10.99 -21.81
C TRP A 188 -12.42 -11.08 -23.10
N LEU A 189 -13.61 -10.45 -23.13
CA LEU A 189 -14.41 -10.38 -24.36
C LEU A 189 -13.66 -9.66 -25.48
N ASN A 190 -12.97 -8.58 -25.18
CA ASN A 190 -12.19 -7.84 -26.18
C ASN A 190 -11.04 -8.70 -26.74
N GLU A 191 -10.38 -9.51 -25.90
CA GLU A 191 -9.35 -10.49 -26.32
C GLU A 191 -9.94 -11.58 -27.21
N GLN A 192 -11.23 -11.92 -27.06
CA GLN A 192 -11.96 -12.84 -27.94
C GLN A 192 -12.46 -12.18 -29.24
N GLY A 193 -12.11 -10.91 -29.47
CA GLY A 193 -12.56 -10.16 -30.66
C GLY A 193 -14.02 -9.74 -30.63
N LYS A 194 -14.68 -9.73 -29.47
CA LYS A 194 -16.06 -9.29 -29.29
C LYS A 194 -16.10 -7.86 -28.78
N HIS A 195 -16.72 -6.96 -29.52
CA HIS A 195 -16.88 -5.56 -29.13
C HIS A 195 -18.05 -5.37 -28.18
N TYR A 196 -17.79 -5.32 -26.89
CA TYR A 196 -18.82 -5.25 -25.86
C TYR A 196 -19.69 -3.98 -25.95
N HIS A 197 -19.19 -2.88 -26.49
CA HIS A 197 -19.95 -1.63 -26.70
C HIS A 197 -21.14 -1.86 -27.65
N GLU A 198 -20.89 -2.42 -28.81
CA GLU A 198 -21.93 -2.73 -29.79
C GLU A 198 -22.97 -3.70 -29.23
N LEU A 199 -22.52 -4.72 -28.52
CA LEU A 199 -23.41 -5.70 -27.89
C LEU A 199 -24.29 -5.05 -26.82
N ARG A 200 -23.73 -4.14 -26.01
CA ARG A 200 -24.46 -3.41 -24.96
C ARG A 200 -25.43 -2.38 -25.51
N GLU A 201 -25.06 -1.63 -26.55
CA GLU A 201 -25.91 -0.64 -27.19
C GLU A 201 -27.10 -1.28 -27.92
N ASN A 202 -26.87 -2.40 -28.57
CA ASN A 202 -27.90 -3.14 -29.28
C ASN A 202 -28.88 -3.88 -28.33
N ALA A 203 -28.39 -4.34 -27.19
CA ALA A 203 -29.20 -5.02 -26.18
C ALA A 203 -30.00 -3.99 -25.37
N LYS A 204 -31.29 -3.86 -25.66
CA LYS A 204 -32.18 -2.95 -24.92
C LYS A 204 -32.44 -3.49 -23.50
N VAL A 205 -31.81 -2.87 -22.50
CA VAL A 205 -32.05 -3.21 -21.09
C VAL A 205 -33.44 -2.78 -20.67
N ILE A 206 -34.22 -3.75 -20.17
CA ILE A 206 -35.58 -3.56 -19.66
C ILE A 206 -35.55 -3.32 -18.16
N ASN A 207 -34.85 -4.16 -17.42
CA ASN A 207 -34.72 -4.08 -15.97
C ASN A 207 -33.34 -4.62 -15.53
N GLN A 208 -32.81 -4.09 -14.45
CA GLN A 208 -31.53 -4.52 -13.91
C GLN A 208 -31.56 -4.59 -12.39
N LEU A 209 -31.16 -5.73 -11.84
CA LEU A 209 -30.96 -5.97 -10.43
C LEU A 209 -29.45 -5.94 -10.15
N THR A 210 -28.95 -4.84 -9.58
CA THR A 210 -27.53 -4.65 -9.28
C THR A 210 -27.04 -5.64 -8.25
N PHE A 211 -25.71 -5.88 -8.21
CA PHE A 211 -25.08 -6.79 -7.25
C PHE A 211 -25.34 -6.35 -5.80
N SER A 212 -25.63 -7.29 -4.92
CA SER A 212 -25.58 -7.09 -3.47
C SER A 212 -24.84 -8.24 -2.79
N THR A 213 -24.20 -7.92 -1.65
CA THR A 213 -23.44 -8.89 -0.86
C THR A 213 -24.33 -9.98 -0.23
N GLU A 214 -25.60 -9.69 -0.01
CA GLU A 214 -26.60 -10.64 0.51
C GLU A 214 -27.01 -11.64 -0.56
N ARG A 215 -27.34 -11.16 -1.76
CA ARG A 215 -27.76 -12.00 -2.88
C ARG A 215 -26.60 -12.70 -3.59
N LYS A 216 -25.42 -12.08 -3.60
CA LYS A 216 -24.19 -12.54 -4.27
C LYS A 216 -24.34 -12.74 -5.79
N TYR A 217 -25.32 -12.10 -6.41
CA TYR A 217 -25.50 -12.09 -7.86
C TYR A 217 -26.05 -10.76 -8.35
N MET A 218 -25.91 -10.55 -9.65
CA MET A 218 -26.50 -9.46 -10.44
C MET A 218 -27.31 -10.07 -11.58
N ALA A 219 -28.46 -9.50 -11.92
CA ALA A 219 -29.28 -9.94 -13.03
C ALA A 219 -29.70 -8.78 -13.91
N THR A 220 -29.84 -9.01 -15.21
CA THR A 220 -30.31 -8.00 -16.17
C THR A 220 -31.22 -8.65 -17.17
N LEU A 221 -32.41 -8.07 -17.33
CA LEU A 221 -33.38 -8.46 -18.35
C LEU A 221 -33.20 -7.54 -19.56
N VAL A 222 -32.98 -8.15 -20.71
CA VAL A 222 -32.78 -7.41 -21.97
C VAL A 222 -33.72 -7.90 -23.05
N GLN A 223 -34.09 -7.03 -24.00
CA GLN A 223 -34.62 -7.43 -25.30
C GLN A 223 -33.41 -7.71 -26.20
N SER A 224 -33.12 -9.01 -26.43
CA SER A 224 -31.96 -9.42 -27.21
C SER A 224 -32.24 -9.29 -28.71
N PRO A 225 -31.47 -8.50 -29.45
CA PRO A 225 -31.57 -8.45 -30.90
C PRO A 225 -31.03 -9.74 -31.55
N ILE A 226 -30.07 -10.41 -30.89
CA ILE A 226 -29.46 -11.66 -31.39
C ILE A 226 -30.49 -12.79 -31.34
N GLN A 227 -31.27 -12.88 -30.27
CA GLN A 227 -32.22 -13.98 -30.03
C GLN A 227 -33.66 -13.60 -30.44
N GLY A 228 -33.97 -12.33 -30.70
CA GLY A 228 -35.29 -11.82 -30.99
C GLY A 228 -36.29 -11.99 -29.87
N LYS A 229 -35.83 -12.18 -28.63
CA LYS A 229 -36.64 -12.50 -27.43
C LYS A 229 -36.13 -11.74 -26.23
N LYS A 230 -36.94 -11.69 -25.15
CA LYS A 230 -36.49 -11.25 -23.85
C LYS A 230 -35.55 -12.32 -23.24
N VAL A 231 -34.40 -11.90 -22.76
CA VAL A 231 -33.42 -12.76 -22.11
C VAL A 231 -33.06 -12.19 -20.75
N LEU A 232 -33.17 -13.02 -19.72
CA LEU A 232 -32.66 -12.72 -18.38
C LEU A 232 -31.28 -13.30 -18.25
N TYR A 233 -30.27 -12.45 -18.00
CA TYR A 233 -28.91 -12.85 -17.70
C TYR A 233 -28.64 -12.70 -16.21
N ILE A 234 -27.95 -13.67 -15.63
CA ILE A 234 -27.47 -13.65 -14.25
C ILE A 234 -25.98 -13.95 -14.20
N LYS A 235 -25.25 -13.22 -13.36
CA LYS A 235 -23.87 -13.53 -13.00
C LYS A 235 -23.67 -13.37 -11.50
N GLY A 236 -22.88 -14.24 -10.91
CA GLY A 236 -22.63 -14.17 -9.45
C GLY A 236 -21.80 -15.32 -8.92
N ALA A 237 -21.88 -15.54 -7.62
CA ALA A 237 -21.25 -16.66 -6.97
C ALA A 237 -21.74 -17.98 -7.62
N PRO A 238 -20.83 -18.85 -8.09
CA PRO A 238 -21.20 -20.04 -8.87
C PRO A 238 -22.20 -20.93 -8.14
N GLU A 239 -22.02 -21.15 -6.84
CA GLU A 239 -22.88 -21.94 -5.99
C GLU A 239 -24.33 -21.42 -5.94
N ILE A 240 -24.50 -20.10 -5.99
CA ILE A 240 -25.82 -19.45 -5.99
C ILE A 240 -26.45 -19.55 -7.39
N VAL A 241 -25.65 -19.30 -8.44
CA VAL A 241 -26.14 -19.33 -9.83
C VAL A 241 -26.52 -20.77 -10.21
N MET A 242 -25.68 -21.75 -9.93
CA MET A 242 -25.97 -23.18 -10.18
C MET A 242 -27.22 -23.66 -9.44
N GLY A 243 -27.42 -23.21 -8.18
CA GLY A 243 -28.62 -23.55 -7.40
C GLY A 243 -29.94 -23.03 -7.99
N LYS A 244 -29.88 -22.06 -8.91
CA LYS A 244 -31.04 -21.51 -9.62
C LYS A 244 -31.23 -22.09 -11.03
N CYS A 245 -30.24 -22.90 -11.49
CA CYS A 245 -30.26 -23.54 -12.79
C CYS A 245 -31.00 -24.88 -12.77
N THR A 246 -31.66 -25.20 -13.89
CA THR A 246 -32.25 -26.49 -14.16
C THR A 246 -31.46 -27.22 -15.25
N GLY A 247 -31.54 -28.55 -15.28
CA GLY A 247 -30.88 -29.36 -16.31
C GLY A 247 -29.39 -29.66 -16.05
N LEU A 248 -28.82 -29.27 -14.94
CA LEU A 248 -27.50 -29.71 -14.51
C LEU A 248 -27.60 -31.12 -13.94
N SER A 249 -26.91 -32.08 -14.59
CA SER A 249 -26.82 -33.44 -14.02
C SER A 249 -26.00 -33.44 -12.72
N THR A 250 -26.28 -34.39 -11.84
CA THR A 250 -25.54 -34.55 -10.57
C THR A 250 -24.05 -34.69 -10.81
N GLU A 251 -23.66 -35.44 -11.89
CA GLU A 251 -22.27 -35.63 -12.28
C GLU A 251 -21.59 -34.34 -12.76
N THR A 252 -22.30 -33.55 -13.59
CA THR A 252 -21.80 -32.22 -14.03
C THR A 252 -21.65 -31.28 -12.88
N SER A 253 -22.62 -31.24 -11.97
CA SER A 253 -22.56 -30.39 -10.76
C SER A 253 -21.40 -30.80 -9.85
N ALA A 254 -21.14 -32.07 -9.66
CA ALA A 254 -20.03 -32.57 -8.85
C ALA A 254 -18.67 -32.16 -9.44
N ARG A 255 -18.48 -32.33 -10.77
CA ARG A 255 -17.26 -31.91 -11.48
C ARG A 255 -17.04 -30.38 -11.41
N LEU A 256 -18.08 -29.59 -11.59
CA LEU A 256 -18.00 -28.16 -11.47
C LEU A 256 -17.58 -27.74 -10.06
N ASN A 257 -18.16 -28.34 -9.02
CA ASN A 257 -17.82 -28.07 -7.64
C ASN A 257 -16.35 -28.45 -7.31
N GLU A 258 -15.84 -29.54 -7.84
CA GLU A 258 -14.44 -29.95 -7.69
C GLU A 258 -13.50 -28.89 -8.32
N ASN A 259 -13.79 -28.46 -9.55
CA ASN A 259 -13.04 -27.40 -10.22
C ASN A 259 -13.09 -26.07 -9.44
N LEU A 260 -14.26 -25.68 -8.93
CA LEU A 260 -14.42 -24.49 -8.11
C LEU A 260 -13.56 -24.53 -6.84
N LEU A 261 -13.54 -25.68 -6.14
CA LEU A 261 -12.69 -25.86 -4.98
C LEU A 261 -11.20 -25.76 -5.32
N ALA A 262 -10.79 -26.32 -6.47
CA ALA A 262 -9.39 -26.23 -6.94
C ALA A 262 -8.97 -24.77 -7.20
N PHE A 263 -9.84 -23.95 -7.79
CA PHE A 263 -9.57 -22.53 -8.00
C PHE A 263 -9.60 -21.71 -6.70
N GLN A 264 -10.57 -21.99 -5.82
CA GLN A 264 -10.66 -21.32 -4.52
C GLN A 264 -9.43 -21.60 -3.64
N ASN A 265 -8.90 -22.82 -3.66
CA ASN A 265 -7.66 -23.19 -2.98
C ASN A 265 -6.42 -22.43 -3.51
N LYS A 266 -6.48 -21.94 -4.74
CA LYS A 266 -5.48 -21.03 -5.33
C LYS A 266 -5.79 -19.55 -5.10
N ALA A 267 -6.74 -19.23 -4.22
CA ALA A 267 -7.24 -17.89 -3.93
C ALA A 267 -7.77 -17.14 -5.19
N MET A 268 -8.24 -17.86 -6.18
CA MET A 268 -8.87 -17.28 -7.36
C MET A 268 -10.33 -16.95 -7.08
N ARG A 269 -10.82 -15.86 -7.66
CA ARG A 269 -12.24 -15.52 -7.64
C ARG A 269 -12.93 -16.27 -8.76
N THR A 270 -13.99 -16.98 -8.43
CA THR A 270 -14.83 -17.72 -9.38
C THR A 270 -16.15 -17.00 -9.61
N LEU A 271 -16.70 -17.10 -10.82
CA LEU A 271 -17.95 -16.48 -11.22
C LEU A 271 -18.76 -17.47 -12.07
N GLY A 272 -20.06 -17.56 -11.82
CA GLY A 272 -20.99 -18.35 -12.64
C GLY A 272 -21.87 -17.43 -13.47
N ILE A 273 -22.20 -17.86 -14.68
CA ILE A 273 -23.07 -17.16 -15.63
C ILE A 273 -24.20 -18.10 -16.06
N ALA A 274 -25.43 -17.58 -16.09
CA ALA A 274 -26.59 -18.31 -16.58
C ALA A 274 -27.58 -17.38 -17.25
N TYR A 275 -28.53 -17.95 -18.00
CA TYR A 275 -29.58 -17.22 -18.70
C TYR A 275 -30.92 -17.94 -18.62
N LYS A 276 -32.00 -17.22 -18.96
CA LYS A 276 -33.36 -17.75 -19.13
C LYS A 276 -34.06 -16.94 -20.22
N PHE A 277 -34.70 -17.61 -21.16
CA PHE A 277 -35.64 -16.94 -22.09
C PHE A 277 -36.92 -16.62 -21.37
N ILE A 278 -37.42 -15.40 -21.56
CA ILE A 278 -38.60 -14.87 -20.90
C ILE A 278 -39.68 -14.61 -21.97
N ASP A 279 -40.89 -15.02 -21.68
CA ASP A 279 -42.01 -14.75 -22.56
C ASP A 279 -42.37 -13.25 -22.57
N GLU A 280 -42.84 -12.76 -23.72
CA GLU A 280 -43.18 -11.33 -23.91
C GLU A 280 -44.16 -10.79 -22.87
N ASN A 281 -45.13 -11.63 -22.42
CA ASN A 281 -46.15 -11.29 -21.46
C ASN A 281 -45.76 -11.53 -19.98
N ALA A 282 -44.57 -12.05 -19.73
CA ALA A 282 -44.10 -12.32 -18.37
C ALA A 282 -43.70 -11.01 -17.65
N SER A 283 -43.59 -11.10 -16.33
CA SER A 283 -43.11 -10.01 -15.49
C SER A 283 -41.76 -9.46 -15.98
N ASN A 284 -41.53 -8.17 -15.80
CA ASN A 284 -40.26 -7.53 -16.09
C ASN A 284 -39.39 -7.36 -14.83
N ASP A 285 -39.79 -7.90 -13.68
CA ASP A 285 -39.02 -7.81 -12.46
C ASP A 285 -37.95 -8.91 -12.40
N CYS A 286 -36.70 -8.50 -12.47
CA CYS A 286 -35.53 -9.39 -12.38
C CYS A 286 -35.50 -10.22 -11.08
N ALA A 287 -35.95 -9.68 -9.95
CA ALA A 287 -35.92 -10.38 -8.67
C ALA A 287 -36.95 -11.53 -8.65
N GLU A 288 -38.13 -11.29 -9.16
CA GLU A 288 -39.21 -12.29 -9.32
C GLU A 288 -38.77 -13.41 -10.28
N LEU A 289 -38.30 -13.04 -11.48
CA LEU A 289 -37.86 -13.97 -12.52
C LEU A 289 -36.70 -14.87 -12.08
N VAL A 290 -35.73 -14.32 -11.32
CA VAL A 290 -34.64 -15.13 -10.73
C VAL A 290 -35.17 -16.00 -9.58
N GLY A 291 -36.18 -15.52 -8.84
CA GLY A 291 -36.82 -16.28 -7.75
C GLY A 291 -37.52 -17.56 -8.27
N GLU A 292 -38.12 -17.52 -9.44
CA GLU A 292 -38.78 -18.67 -10.09
C GLU A 292 -37.76 -19.77 -10.46
N GLY A 293 -36.46 -19.45 -10.62
CA GLY A 293 -35.45 -20.39 -11.09
C GLY A 293 -35.63 -20.77 -12.57
N GLY A 294 -35.21 -21.98 -12.92
CA GLY A 294 -35.34 -22.48 -14.30
C GLY A 294 -34.31 -21.86 -15.26
N LEU A 295 -33.19 -21.39 -14.75
CA LEU A 295 -32.09 -20.85 -15.56
C LEU A 295 -31.28 -21.98 -16.20
N THR A 296 -30.63 -21.68 -17.31
CA THR A 296 -29.68 -22.53 -18.01
C THR A 296 -28.26 -22.03 -17.72
N PHE A 297 -27.43 -22.89 -17.18
CA PHE A 297 -26.03 -22.58 -16.90
C PHE A 297 -25.21 -22.43 -18.19
N LEU A 298 -24.38 -21.41 -18.27
CA LEU A 298 -23.52 -21.13 -19.44
C LEU A 298 -22.04 -21.43 -19.15
N GLY A 299 -21.64 -21.31 -17.88
CA GLY A 299 -20.26 -21.51 -17.48
C GLY A 299 -19.90 -20.77 -16.20
#